data_3ce12f2a817c5de3b63589fad810b1ee
#
_entry.id   3ce12f2a817c5de3b63589fad810b1ee
#
_cell.length_a   1.000
_cell.length_b   1.000
_cell.length_c   1.000
_cell.angle_alpha   90.00
_cell.angle_beta   90.00
_cell.angle_gamma   90.00
#
_symmetry.space_group_name_H-M   'P 1'
#
loop_
_entity.id
_entity.type
_entity.pdbx_description
1 polymer ?
#
loop_
_entity_poly.entity_id
_entity_poly.type
_entity_poly.pdbx_seq_one_letter_code
_entity_poly.pdbx_strand_id
1 'polypeptide(L)'
;MKTILFIFLSTLLFETPTIEKDRDRWKPYYTDAAPAKTADQWYLPFDVTNRKKVNNIKIISIFGDHRDSYVKGHIHTAIDINPAKPRAKLVNVYAMANGIVCSVHLGENQRTVVVKHKLPNGQIMFTSYKHLKEVYVSNGQAVDQNTKLARLFTPQESKKYGGDYHHLHLEIRKKFDDYGCASWLTFNDTQLNDRFYNPQRFIKEHVK
;
A
#
# COMPACT_ATOMS: atom_id res chain seq x y z
N MET A 1 -38.23 19.92 50.45
CA MET A 1 -37.25 20.27 49.41
C MET A 1 -36.87 18.99 48.70
N LYS A 2 -37.26 18.84 47.43
CA LYS A 2 -36.84 17.69 46.61
C LYS A 2 -35.64 18.15 45.74
N THR A 3 -34.47 17.61 46.02
CA THR A 3 -33.25 17.89 45.24
C THR A 3 -33.29 17.09 43.94
N ILE A 4 -33.42 17.76 42.81
CA ILE A 4 -33.34 17.14 41.48
C ILE A 4 -31.87 17.05 41.10
N LEU A 5 -31.36 15.84 41.02
CA LEU A 5 -30.02 15.53 40.56
C LEU A 5 -30.01 15.52 39.01
N PHE A 6 -29.43 16.54 38.38
CA PHE A 6 -29.18 16.55 36.95
C PHE A 6 -27.94 15.71 36.65
N ILE A 7 -28.15 14.52 36.07
CA ILE A 7 -27.06 13.71 35.51
C ILE A 7 -26.74 14.28 34.12
N PHE A 8 -25.63 15.00 34.02
CA PHE A 8 -25.04 15.36 32.69
C PHE A 8 -24.44 14.10 32.10
N LEU A 9 -25.17 13.48 31.16
CA LEU A 9 -24.64 12.43 30.30
C LEU A 9 -23.77 13.10 29.22
N SER A 10 -22.46 13.22 29.46
CA SER A 10 -21.52 13.66 28.45
C SER A 10 -21.39 12.54 27.40
N THR A 11 -22.10 12.66 26.29
CA THR A 11 -21.87 11.85 25.11
C THR A 11 -20.49 12.24 24.56
N LEU A 12 -19.47 11.42 24.81
CA LEU A 12 -18.21 11.44 24.09
C LEU A 12 -18.51 11.11 22.62
N LEU A 13 -18.65 12.14 21.81
CA LEU A 13 -18.68 12.01 20.36
C LEU A 13 -17.28 11.60 19.94
N PHE A 14 -17.07 10.30 19.72
CA PHE A 14 -15.86 9.82 19.02
C PHE A 14 -15.95 10.33 17.59
N GLU A 15 -15.17 11.34 17.28
CA GLU A 15 -15.05 11.81 15.90
C GLU A 15 -14.50 10.67 15.04
N THR A 16 -15.21 10.37 13.95
CA THR A 16 -14.72 9.39 12.96
C THR A 16 -13.42 9.91 12.33
N PRO A 17 -12.38 9.06 12.22
CA PRO A 17 -11.15 9.46 11.57
C PRO A 17 -11.41 9.83 10.09
N THR A 18 -10.84 10.93 9.64
CA THR A 18 -10.95 11.40 8.25
C THR A 18 -9.56 11.54 7.62
N ILE A 19 -9.51 11.47 6.28
CA ILE A 19 -8.26 11.63 5.53
C ILE A 19 -7.63 13.00 5.84
N GLU A 20 -8.42 14.05 5.91
CA GLU A 20 -7.97 15.42 6.17
C GLU A 20 -7.28 15.56 7.53
N LYS A 21 -7.79 14.89 8.57
CA LYS A 21 -7.23 14.94 9.93
C LYS A 21 -5.94 14.12 10.05
N ASP A 22 -5.83 13.01 9.33
CA ASP A 22 -4.70 12.07 9.46
C ASP A 22 -3.55 12.36 8.49
N ARG A 23 -3.80 12.99 7.34
CA ARG A 23 -2.79 13.14 6.28
C ARG A 23 -1.52 13.85 6.73
N ASP A 24 -1.62 14.86 7.62
CA ASP A 24 -0.47 15.64 8.07
C ASP A 24 0.51 14.81 8.93
N ARG A 25 0.02 13.74 9.56
CA ARG A 25 0.84 12.75 10.27
C ARG A 25 1.76 11.98 9.32
N TRP A 26 1.35 11.78 8.06
CA TRP A 26 2.06 10.97 7.06
C TRP A 26 2.90 11.82 6.11
N LYS A 27 2.57 13.11 5.97
CA LYS A 27 3.28 14.06 5.10
C LYS A 27 4.81 14.09 5.29
N PRO A 28 5.38 13.99 6.50
CA PRO A 28 6.84 14.00 6.69
C PRO A 28 7.58 12.86 5.99
N TYR A 29 6.89 11.77 5.64
CA TYR A 29 7.48 10.62 4.93
C TYR A 29 7.48 10.81 3.40
N TYR A 30 6.87 11.86 2.89
CA TYR A 30 6.73 12.14 1.47
C TYR A 30 7.79 13.12 0.96
N THR A 31 8.22 12.91 -0.29
CA THR A 31 9.01 13.87 -1.05
C THR A 31 8.40 14.05 -2.45
N ASP A 32 8.33 15.29 -2.92
CA ASP A 32 7.81 15.60 -4.25
C ASP A 32 8.92 15.55 -5.30
N ALA A 33 9.41 14.33 -5.55
CA ALA A 33 10.38 14.08 -6.62
C ALA A 33 9.67 13.68 -7.92
N ALA A 34 10.23 14.06 -9.06
CA ALA A 34 9.68 13.77 -10.38
C ALA A 34 10.41 12.57 -11.03
N PRO A 35 9.68 11.57 -11.59
CA PRO A 35 10.29 10.48 -12.34
C PRO A 35 10.97 10.97 -13.61
N ALA A 36 12.26 10.64 -13.80
CA ALA A 36 13.02 11.00 -14.99
C ALA A 36 12.67 10.11 -16.21
N LYS A 37 12.31 8.82 -15.97
CA LYS A 37 11.96 7.86 -16.99
C LYS A 37 10.47 7.52 -16.94
N THR A 38 9.88 7.20 -18.10
CA THR A 38 8.50 6.71 -18.19
C THR A 38 8.39 5.24 -17.78
N ALA A 39 7.23 4.89 -17.19
CA ALA A 39 6.84 3.52 -16.88
C ALA A 39 6.03 2.95 -18.06
N ASP A 40 6.74 2.45 -19.06
CA ASP A 40 6.17 1.88 -20.28
C ASP A 40 6.02 0.35 -20.23
N GLN A 41 6.73 -0.30 -19.31
CA GLN A 41 6.66 -1.74 -19.07
C GLN A 41 6.46 -2.05 -17.58
N TRP A 42 5.58 -3.02 -17.31
CA TRP A 42 5.21 -3.43 -15.97
C TRP A 42 5.57 -4.88 -15.69
N TYR A 43 5.96 -5.15 -14.45
CA TYR A 43 6.44 -6.45 -13.98
C TYR A 43 5.82 -6.81 -12.64
N LEU A 44 5.66 -8.09 -12.35
CA LEU A 44 5.30 -8.54 -10.99
C LEU A 44 6.35 -8.09 -9.97
N PRO A 45 5.94 -7.78 -8.74
CA PRO A 45 6.85 -7.20 -7.72
C PRO A 45 7.75 -8.23 -7.03
N PHE A 46 7.82 -9.46 -7.49
CA PHE A 46 8.60 -10.52 -6.86
C PHE A 46 9.68 -11.12 -7.75
N ASP A 47 10.72 -11.70 -7.12
CA ASP A 47 11.69 -12.56 -7.82
C ASP A 47 11.06 -13.93 -8.09
N VAL A 48 10.42 -14.06 -9.23
CA VAL A 48 9.81 -15.29 -9.75
C VAL A 48 10.40 -15.62 -11.12
N THR A 49 10.22 -16.88 -11.58
CA THR A 49 10.80 -17.38 -12.83
C THR A 49 10.53 -16.48 -14.04
N ASN A 50 9.33 -15.91 -14.11
CA ASN A 50 8.96 -14.93 -15.12
C ASN A 50 8.06 -13.87 -14.51
N ARG A 51 8.58 -12.67 -14.33
CA ARG A 51 7.87 -11.52 -13.77
C ARG A 51 6.81 -10.92 -14.70
N LYS A 52 6.69 -11.42 -15.94
CA LYS A 52 5.63 -11.06 -16.90
C LYS A 52 4.49 -12.09 -16.97
N LYS A 53 4.51 -13.14 -16.16
CA LYS A 53 3.43 -14.13 -16.08
C LYS A 53 2.60 -13.94 -14.80
N VAL A 54 1.37 -13.51 -14.96
CA VAL A 54 0.43 -13.21 -13.85
C VAL A 54 0.22 -14.40 -12.93
N ASN A 55 0.24 -15.63 -13.45
CA ASN A 55 0.09 -16.86 -12.64
C ASN A 55 1.27 -17.14 -11.69
N ASN A 56 2.33 -16.34 -11.73
CA ASN A 56 3.45 -16.46 -10.80
C ASN A 56 3.21 -15.76 -9.46
N ILE A 57 2.03 -15.16 -9.24
CA ILE A 57 1.57 -14.70 -7.94
C ILE A 57 0.33 -15.46 -7.49
N LYS A 58 0.16 -15.56 -6.16
CA LYS A 58 -1.04 -16.04 -5.49
C LYS A 58 -1.71 -14.84 -4.82
N ILE A 59 -2.97 -14.60 -5.13
CA ILE A 59 -3.80 -13.60 -4.44
C ILE A 59 -4.38 -14.27 -3.19
N ILE A 60 -4.20 -13.62 -2.04
CA ILE A 60 -4.68 -14.07 -0.73
C ILE A 60 -5.97 -13.32 -0.40
N SER A 61 -6.01 -12.01 -0.72
CA SER A 61 -7.15 -11.18 -0.49
C SER A 61 -7.32 -10.17 -1.61
N ILE A 62 -8.56 -9.87 -1.96
CA ILE A 62 -8.92 -9.08 -3.13
C ILE A 62 -9.14 -7.61 -2.78
N PHE A 63 -9.08 -6.77 -3.82
CA PHE A 63 -9.47 -5.36 -3.79
C PHE A 63 -10.97 -5.21 -3.59
N GLY A 64 -11.37 -4.32 -2.70
CA GLY A 64 -12.78 -4.04 -2.40
C GLY A 64 -13.37 -4.85 -1.25
N ASP A 65 -12.62 -5.79 -0.65
CA ASP A 65 -13.10 -6.53 0.52
C ASP A 65 -13.36 -5.59 1.71
N HIS A 66 -14.45 -5.82 2.43
CA HIS A 66 -14.72 -5.14 3.69
C HIS A 66 -13.82 -5.67 4.82
N ARG A 67 -13.31 -4.76 5.63
CA ARG A 67 -12.37 -5.04 6.71
C ARG A 67 -12.82 -4.41 8.02
N ASP A 68 -12.56 -5.13 9.13
CA ASP A 68 -12.79 -4.64 10.49
C ASP A 68 -11.49 -4.50 11.31
N SER A 69 -10.33 -4.83 10.69
CA SER A 69 -9.00 -4.63 11.29
C SER A 69 -8.60 -3.16 11.21
N TYR A 70 -7.92 -2.62 12.23
CA TYR A 70 -7.47 -1.24 12.41
C TYR A 70 -8.61 -0.23 12.53
N VAL A 71 -9.37 0.00 11.48
CA VAL A 71 -10.54 0.87 11.45
C VAL A 71 -11.72 0.06 10.95
N LYS A 72 -12.74 -0.10 11.80
CA LYS A 72 -13.92 -0.91 11.50
C LYS A 72 -14.66 -0.39 10.27
N GLY A 73 -15.00 -1.31 9.36
CA GLY A 73 -15.78 -1.02 8.15
C GLY A 73 -15.00 -0.39 7.00
N HIS A 74 -13.64 -0.32 7.09
CA HIS A 74 -12.87 0.15 5.94
C HIS A 74 -12.85 -0.89 4.80
N ILE A 75 -12.59 -0.42 3.59
CA ILE A 75 -12.51 -1.25 2.40
C ILE A 75 -11.05 -1.50 2.04
N HIS A 76 -10.72 -2.72 1.65
CA HIS A 76 -9.39 -3.13 1.22
C HIS A 76 -8.99 -2.43 -0.09
N THR A 77 -8.03 -1.51 -0.01
CA THR A 77 -7.58 -0.66 -1.13
C THR A 77 -6.53 -1.32 -2.02
N ALA A 78 -6.20 -2.58 -1.75
CA ALA A 78 -5.11 -3.34 -2.35
C ALA A 78 -5.54 -4.74 -2.79
N ILE A 79 -4.57 -5.48 -3.30
CA ILE A 79 -4.57 -6.94 -3.23
C ILE A 79 -3.46 -7.40 -2.28
N ASP A 80 -3.73 -8.44 -1.49
CA ASP A 80 -2.70 -9.11 -0.71
C ASP A 80 -2.18 -10.30 -1.52
N ILE A 81 -0.87 -10.32 -1.77
CA ILE A 81 -0.24 -11.27 -2.69
C ILE A 81 1.04 -11.88 -2.13
N ASN A 82 1.30 -13.11 -2.57
CA ASN A 82 2.59 -13.78 -2.41
C ASN A 82 3.07 -14.34 -3.77
N PRO A 83 4.37 -14.61 -3.95
CA PRO A 83 4.83 -15.39 -5.10
C PRO A 83 4.20 -16.79 -5.06
N ALA A 84 3.69 -17.27 -6.19
CA ALA A 84 3.10 -18.61 -6.28
C ALA A 84 4.15 -19.72 -5.99
N LYS A 85 5.40 -19.46 -6.43
CA LYS A 85 6.58 -20.30 -6.14
C LYS A 85 7.75 -19.38 -5.82
N PRO A 86 8.05 -19.12 -4.53
CA PRO A 86 9.18 -18.28 -4.15
C PRO A 86 10.51 -18.94 -4.55
N ARG A 87 11.44 -18.16 -5.12
CA ARG A 87 12.77 -18.65 -5.51
C ARG A 87 13.75 -18.73 -4.33
N ALA A 88 13.42 -18.08 -3.22
CA ALA A 88 14.24 -18.06 -2.03
C ALA A 88 13.37 -18.06 -0.76
N LYS A 89 13.96 -18.44 0.37
CA LYS A 89 13.31 -18.40 1.70
C LYS A 89 12.93 -16.96 2.10
N LEU A 90 13.75 -15.97 1.75
CA LEU A 90 13.46 -14.56 1.94
C LEU A 90 12.88 -13.99 0.65
N VAL A 91 11.64 -13.53 0.71
CA VAL A 91 10.93 -12.98 -0.46
C VAL A 91 11.28 -11.52 -0.62
N ASN A 92 12.01 -11.20 -1.68
CA ASN A 92 12.32 -9.81 -2.05
C ASN A 92 11.17 -9.19 -2.85
N VAL A 93 10.98 -7.88 -2.62
CA VAL A 93 10.03 -7.03 -3.34
C VAL A 93 10.79 -6.07 -4.24
N TYR A 94 10.37 -5.98 -5.50
CA TYR A 94 10.98 -5.15 -6.53
C TYR A 94 10.00 -4.10 -7.02
N ALA A 95 10.50 -2.99 -7.54
CA ALA A 95 9.66 -2.04 -8.24
C ALA A 95 9.00 -2.70 -9.46
N MET A 96 7.75 -2.32 -9.72
CA MET A 96 6.98 -2.88 -10.85
C MET A 96 7.36 -2.25 -12.19
N ALA A 97 7.90 -1.03 -12.19
CA ALA A 97 8.27 -0.26 -13.39
C ALA A 97 9.27 0.85 -13.02
N ASN A 98 9.74 1.58 -14.04
CA ASN A 98 10.50 2.81 -13.85
C ASN A 98 9.73 3.82 -12.99
N GLY A 99 10.41 4.50 -12.08
CA GLY A 99 9.80 5.49 -11.22
C GLY A 99 10.79 6.15 -10.27
N ILE A 100 10.26 6.83 -9.28
CA ILE A 100 11.01 7.44 -8.19
C ILE A 100 10.33 7.14 -6.86
N VAL A 101 11.09 6.78 -5.85
CA VAL A 101 10.57 6.58 -4.49
C VAL A 101 10.12 7.92 -3.94
N CYS A 102 8.82 8.07 -3.69
CA CYS A 102 8.25 9.32 -3.18
C CYS A 102 7.84 9.26 -1.72
N SER A 103 7.75 8.06 -1.13
CA SER A 103 7.47 7.92 0.30
C SER A 103 8.10 6.65 0.85
N VAL A 104 8.75 6.77 2.02
CA VAL A 104 9.27 5.65 2.80
C VAL A 104 8.84 5.80 4.24
N HIS A 105 7.93 4.95 4.69
CA HIS A 105 7.46 4.88 6.07
C HIS A 105 8.00 3.62 6.75
N LEU A 106 8.72 3.78 7.87
CA LEU A 106 9.46 2.69 8.53
C LEU A 106 8.78 2.17 9.82
N GLY A 107 7.52 2.54 10.08
CA GLY A 107 6.78 2.06 11.26
C GLY A 107 6.53 0.55 11.19
N GLU A 108 7.19 -0.20 12.05
CA GLU A 108 7.08 -1.65 12.29
C GLU A 108 6.34 -2.45 11.16
N ASN A 109 5.22 -3.14 11.49
CA ASN A 109 4.46 -3.96 10.56
C ASN A 109 3.79 -3.19 9.39
N GLN A 110 3.79 -1.86 9.43
CA GLN A 110 3.26 -0.97 8.40
C GLN A 110 4.33 -0.33 7.52
N ARG A 111 5.57 -0.86 7.54
CA ARG A 111 6.63 -0.36 6.65
C ARG A 111 6.16 -0.36 5.21
N THR A 112 6.25 0.81 4.59
CA THR A 112 5.68 1.09 3.28
C THR A 112 6.70 1.82 2.42
N VAL A 113 6.82 1.39 1.16
CA VAL A 113 7.51 2.13 0.10
C VAL A 113 6.49 2.50 -0.95
N VAL A 114 6.50 3.76 -1.40
CA VAL A 114 5.65 4.23 -2.50
C VAL A 114 6.53 4.73 -3.63
N VAL A 115 6.27 4.22 -4.82
CA VAL A 115 6.94 4.64 -6.05
C VAL A 115 5.98 5.44 -6.92
N LYS A 116 6.39 6.65 -7.29
CA LYS A 116 5.73 7.54 -8.23
C LYS A 116 6.19 7.23 -9.64
N HIS A 117 5.25 7.02 -10.55
CA HIS A 117 5.49 6.67 -11.95
C HIS A 117 4.93 7.75 -12.87
N LYS A 118 5.61 7.99 -13.98
CA LYS A 118 5.10 8.78 -15.10
C LYS A 118 4.77 7.84 -16.26
N LEU A 119 3.51 7.80 -16.68
CA LEU A 119 3.07 6.99 -17.80
C LEU A 119 3.48 7.62 -19.14
N PRO A 120 3.48 6.88 -20.27
CA PRO A 120 3.79 7.41 -21.60
C PRO A 120 2.92 8.60 -22.03
N ASN A 121 1.67 8.67 -21.56
CA ASN A 121 0.75 9.79 -21.80
C ASN A 121 0.96 10.98 -20.85
N GLY A 122 2.00 10.95 -20.00
CA GLY A 122 2.30 12.00 -19.03
C GLY A 122 1.54 11.92 -17.69
N GLN A 123 0.55 11.04 -17.59
CA GLN A 123 -0.20 10.83 -16.35
C GLN A 123 0.71 10.31 -15.23
N ILE A 124 0.47 10.76 -14.01
CA ILE A 124 1.15 10.25 -12.81
C ILE A 124 0.27 9.20 -12.14
N MET A 125 0.91 8.13 -11.69
CA MET A 125 0.31 7.12 -10.82
C MET A 125 1.32 6.62 -9.80
N PHE A 126 0.86 5.85 -8.81
CA PHE A 126 1.71 5.37 -7.73
C PHE A 126 1.49 3.89 -7.47
N THR A 127 2.55 3.19 -7.12
CA THR A 127 2.48 1.85 -6.54
C THR A 127 2.91 1.91 -5.08
N SER A 128 2.09 1.37 -4.18
CA SER A 128 2.36 1.33 -2.74
C SER A 128 2.58 -0.12 -2.31
N TYR A 129 3.71 -0.36 -1.66
CA TYR A 129 4.15 -1.68 -1.19
C TYR A 129 4.19 -1.66 0.32
N LYS A 130 3.34 -2.46 0.99
CA LYS A 130 3.24 -2.48 2.46
C LYS A 130 3.55 -3.86 3.05
N HIS A 131 3.64 -3.90 4.38
CA HIS A 131 4.04 -5.05 5.17
C HIS A 131 5.48 -5.48 4.87
N LEU A 132 6.37 -4.49 4.73
CA LEU A 132 7.78 -4.73 4.46
C LEU A 132 8.57 -4.96 5.76
N LYS A 133 9.49 -5.93 5.77
CA LYS A 133 10.36 -6.19 6.93
C LYS A 133 11.63 -5.37 6.89
N GLU A 134 12.28 -5.30 5.74
CA GLU A 134 13.46 -4.49 5.50
C GLU A 134 13.26 -3.66 4.24
N VAL A 135 13.67 -2.40 4.29
CA VAL A 135 13.60 -1.47 3.16
C VAL A 135 15.02 -1.11 2.73
N TYR A 136 15.27 -1.13 1.42
CA TYR A 136 16.62 -0.97 0.83
C TYR A 136 16.76 0.31 0.00
N VAL A 137 15.70 1.13 -0.07
CA VAL A 137 15.64 2.36 -0.86
C VAL A 137 15.32 3.56 0.03
N SER A 138 15.59 4.75 -0.49
CA SER A 138 15.35 6.03 0.19
C SER A 138 14.45 6.94 -0.66
N ASN A 139 13.83 7.92 -0.03
CA ASN A 139 13.10 8.98 -0.72
C ASN A 139 13.98 9.68 -1.76
N GLY A 140 13.41 9.95 -2.94
CA GLY A 140 14.11 10.56 -4.06
C GLY A 140 14.97 9.60 -4.89
N GLN A 141 15.06 8.32 -4.52
CA GLN A 141 15.81 7.34 -5.28
C GLN A 141 15.06 6.96 -6.57
N ALA A 142 15.72 7.09 -7.72
CA ALA A 142 15.23 6.55 -8.99
C ALA A 142 15.29 5.02 -8.97
N VAL A 143 14.24 4.38 -9.46
CA VAL A 143 14.10 2.92 -9.48
C VAL A 143 13.61 2.42 -10.84
N ASP A 144 13.91 1.17 -11.13
CA ASP A 144 13.41 0.41 -12.26
C ASP A 144 12.94 -0.98 -11.82
N GLN A 145 12.46 -1.78 -12.76
CA GLN A 145 11.97 -3.14 -12.47
C GLN A 145 13.03 -4.09 -11.87
N ASN A 146 14.32 -3.78 -11.94
CA ASN A 146 15.40 -4.58 -11.35
C ASN A 146 15.78 -4.09 -9.95
N THR A 147 15.25 -2.95 -9.53
CA THR A 147 15.55 -2.37 -8.22
C THR A 147 14.80 -3.12 -7.13
N LYS A 148 15.58 -3.72 -6.21
CA LYS A 148 15.04 -4.32 -5.00
C LYS A 148 14.65 -3.20 -4.03
N LEU A 149 13.36 -3.09 -3.73
CA LEU A 149 12.82 -2.11 -2.80
C LEU A 149 12.93 -2.56 -1.34
N ALA A 150 12.66 -3.85 -1.11
CA ALA A 150 12.48 -4.37 0.24
C ALA A 150 12.51 -5.91 0.25
N ARG A 151 12.29 -6.50 1.44
CA ARG A 151 11.84 -7.89 1.60
C ARG A 151 10.58 -7.96 2.48
N LEU A 152 9.82 -9.04 2.31
CA LEU A 152 8.68 -9.35 3.15
C LEU A 152 9.13 -9.91 4.51
N PHE A 153 8.19 -9.91 5.47
CA PHE A 153 8.30 -10.71 6.68
C PHE A 153 8.33 -12.21 6.33
N THR A 154 9.13 -12.99 7.05
CA THR A 154 8.91 -14.44 7.14
C THR A 154 7.72 -14.74 8.05
N PRO A 155 7.10 -15.96 7.97
CA PRO A 155 6.03 -16.33 8.88
C PRO A 155 6.42 -16.22 10.36
N GLN A 156 7.67 -16.55 10.71
CA GLN A 156 8.18 -16.48 12.07
C GLN A 156 8.33 -15.02 12.55
N GLU A 157 8.83 -14.13 11.69
CA GLU A 157 8.91 -12.70 11.99
C GLU A 157 7.52 -12.09 12.15
N SER A 158 6.56 -12.44 11.27
CA SER A 158 5.18 -11.96 11.32
C SER A 158 4.49 -12.27 12.64
N LYS A 159 4.64 -13.50 13.14
CA LYS A 159 4.07 -13.92 14.43
C LYS A 159 4.51 -13.05 15.62
N LYS A 160 5.74 -12.53 15.61
CA LYS A 160 6.23 -11.65 16.68
C LYS A 160 5.45 -10.33 16.79
N TYR A 161 4.80 -9.91 15.72
CA TYR A 161 3.99 -8.68 15.67
C TYR A 161 2.49 -8.94 15.83
N GLY A 162 2.10 -10.18 16.18
CA GLY A 162 0.72 -10.53 16.48
C GLY A 162 -0.24 -10.53 15.29
N GLY A 163 0.27 -10.65 14.06
CA GLY A 163 -0.55 -10.60 12.86
C GLY A 163 -0.01 -11.43 11.70
N ASP A 164 -0.73 -11.43 10.59
CA ASP A 164 -0.35 -12.09 9.35
C ASP A 164 0.20 -11.08 8.34
N TYR A 165 1.48 -10.70 8.50
CA TYR A 165 2.17 -9.71 7.67
C TYR A 165 3.14 -10.34 6.66
N HIS A 166 3.15 -11.67 6.47
CA HIS A 166 4.05 -12.34 5.54
C HIS A 166 3.51 -12.39 4.11
N HIS A 167 2.93 -11.29 3.67
CA HIS A 167 2.45 -11.06 2.32
C HIS A 167 2.75 -9.62 1.90
N LEU A 168 2.62 -9.33 0.62
CA LEU A 168 2.66 -7.97 0.10
C LEU A 168 1.24 -7.45 -0.06
N HIS A 169 0.92 -6.37 0.66
CA HIS A 169 -0.23 -5.53 0.39
C HIS A 169 0.18 -4.53 -0.70
N LEU A 170 -0.38 -4.68 -1.90
CA LEU A 170 -0.04 -3.90 -3.10
C LEU A 170 -1.21 -3.01 -3.52
N GLU A 171 -1.01 -1.69 -3.47
CA GLU A 171 -1.96 -0.71 -4.02
C GLU A 171 -1.45 -0.14 -5.34
N ILE A 172 -2.37 0.12 -6.27
CA ILE A 172 -2.16 0.93 -7.47
C ILE A 172 -2.99 2.20 -7.32
N ARG A 173 -2.34 3.37 -7.18
CA ARG A 173 -3.01 4.60 -6.75
C ARG A 173 -3.03 5.64 -7.87
N LYS A 174 -4.16 6.36 -7.97
CA LYS A 174 -4.37 7.51 -8.85
C LYS A 174 -3.81 8.80 -8.26
N LYS A 175 -3.85 8.91 -6.92
CA LYS A 175 -3.48 10.09 -6.13
C LYS A 175 -2.65 9.67 -4.93
N PHE A 176 -1.86 10.59 -4.40
CA PHE A 176 -1.09 10.41 -3.16
C PHE A 176 -1.10 11.68 -2.29
N ASP A 177 -2.12 12.52 -2.42
CA ASP A 177 -2.38 13.73 -1.65
C ASP A 177 -2.81 13.45 -0.20
N ASP A 178 -3.13 12.19 0.09
CA ASP A 178 -3.44 11.64 1.40
C ASP A 178 -2.21 11.09 2.14
N TYR A 179 -1.03 11.10 1.51
CA TYR A 179 0.23 10.55 2.00
C TYR A 179 0.15 9.09 2.51
N GLY A 180 -0.86 8.33 2.07
CA GLY A 180 -1.06 6.92 2.38
C GLY A 180 -2.15 6.61 3.40
N CYS A 181 -2.74 7.61 4.08
CA CYS A 181 -3.76 7.37 5.12
C CYS A 181 -5.08 6.82 4.56
N ALA A 182 -5.42 7.03 3.28
CA ALA A 182 -6.62 6.44 2.67
C ALA A 182 -6.63 4.91 2.66
N SER A 183 -5.48 4.24 2.85
CA SER A 183 -5.40 2.78 2.88
C SER A 183 -6.30 2.13 3.95
N TRP A 184 -6.64 2.84 5.00
CA TRP A 184 -7.54 2.39 6.08
C TRP A 184 -8.67 3.38 6.39
N LEU A 185 -8.78 4.48 5.62
CA LEU A 185 -9.82 5.49 5.74
C LEU A 185 -10.70 5.57 4.50
N THR A 186 -10.85 4.46 3.78
CA THR A 186 -11.73 4.29 2.63
C THR A 186 -12.91 3.43 3.05
N PHE A 187 -14.14 3.97 3.02
CA PHE A 187 -15.33 3.34 3.58
C PHE A 187 -16.43 3.05 2.55
N ASN A 188 -16.26 3.48 1.30
CA ASN A 188 -17.23 3.25 0.24
C ASN A 188 -16.56 3.20 -1.13
N ASP A 189 -17.28 2.68 -2.12
CA ASP A 189 -16.80 2.49 -3.48
C ASP A 189 -16.43 3.81 -4.19
N THR A 190 -17.08 4.91 -3.85
CA THR A 190 -16.75 6.22 -4.44
C THR A 190 -15.35 6.65 -4.00
N GLN A 191 -15.05 6.59 -2.71
CA GLN A 191 -13.71 6.88 -2.17
C GLN A 191 -12.66 5.92 -2.72
N LEU A 192 -13.00 4.62 -2.80
CA LEU A 192 -12.11 3.59 -3.34
C LEU A 192 -11.76 3.89 -4.81
N ASN A 193 -12.77 4.11 -5.64
CA ASN A 193 -12.58 4.31 -7.07
C ASN A 193 -12.01 5.69 -7.43
N ASP A 194 -12.18 6.70 -6.57
CA ASP A 194 -11.53 8.01 -6.75
C ASP A 194 -10.01 7.94 -6.60
N ARG A 195 -9.50 7.10 -5.68
CA ARG A 195 -8.09 7.08 -5.29
C ARG A 195 -7.29 5.90 -5.82
N PHE A 196 -7.95 4.78 -6.12
CA PHE A 196 -7.25 3.53 -6.45
C PHE A 196 -7.73 2.95 -7.79
N TYR A 197 -6.82 2.27 -8.47
CA TYR A 197 -7.15 1.29 -9.50
C TYR A 197 -7.26 -0.09 -8.85
N ASN A 198 -8.09 -0.97 -9.38
CA ASN A 198 -8.09 -2.37 -8.98
C ASN A 198 -6.74 -3.02 -9.40
N PRO A 199 -5.86 -3.42 -8.43
CA PRO A 199 -4.53 -3.90 -8.78
C PRO A 199 -4.54 -5.24 -9.53
N GLN A 200 -5.52 -6.10 -9.29
CA GLN A 200 -5.66 -7.38 -10.01
C GLN A 200 -5.95 -7.14 -11.49
N ARG A 201 -6.87 -6.22 -11.77
CA ARG A 201 -7.18 -5.80 -13.14
C ARG A 201 -5.99 -5.13 -13.80
N PHE A 202 -5.33 -4.20 -13.11
CA PHE A 202 -4.13 -3.52 -13.59
C PHE A 202 -3.02 -4.51 -13.98
N ILE A 203 -2.70 -5.47 -13.10
CA ILE A 203 -1.69 -6.49 -13.38
C ILE A 203 -2.07 -7.31 -14.63
N LYS A 204 -3.32 -7.73 -14.75
CA LYS A 204 -3.80 -8.51 -15.91
C LYS A 204 -3.68 -7.73 -17.22
N GLU A 205 -3.88 -6.42 -17.19
CA GLU A 205 -3.86 -5.55 -18.38
C GLU A 205 -2.45 -5.13 -18.79
N HIS A 206 -1.54 -4.90 -17.83
CA HIS A 206 -0.25 -4.26 -18.08
C HIS A 206 0.98 -5.16 -17.89
N VAL A 207 0.89 -6.25 -17.13
CA VAL A 207 1.99 -7.21 -16.94
C VAL A 207 1.90 -8.26 -18.05
N LYS A 208 2.67 -8.04 -19.14
CA LYS A 208 2.69 -8.89 -20.36
C LYS A 208 4.11 -9.14 -20.85
#